data_79fd32065273946a57d0dbcbce777c95
#
_entry.id   79fd32065273946a57d0dbcbce777c95
#
_cell.length_a   1.000
_cell.length_b   1.000
_cell.length_c   1.000
_cell.angle_alpha   90.00
_cell.angle_beta   90.00
_cell.angle_gamma   90.00
#
_symmetry.space_group_name_H-M   'P 1'
#
loop_
_entity.id
_entity.type
_entity.pdbx_description
1 polymer ?
#
loop_
_entity_poly.entity_id
_entity_poly.type
_entity_poly.pdbx_seq_one_letter_code
_entity_poly.pdbx_strand_id
1 'polypeptide(L)'
;MHIVSFPIAQVPRDLSVQVLALHAQAWPDHAASEATDERGAWHDPALRPVSMLLVDDGKVVAALDILSKEITHRGQRYAASGLSTVVTDQAQRGKGYGRRLIIAGRDAIRDSGADLGIFTCDRPLQAFYERAGWQMLPGSVLVGGTPDAPFPSDRFDKVVLALFFSPKAQQHAESFNHSRIELYPGNKDKLW
;
A
#
# COMPACT_ATOMS: atom_id res chain seq x y z
N MET A 1 14.60 18.28 -3.08
CA MET A 1 13.59 17.18 -3.12
C MET A 1 14.24 15.84 -2.83
N HIS A 2 13.83 15.12 -1.75
CA HIS A 2 14.36 13.84 -1.29
C HIS A 2 13.23 12.96 -0.73
N ILE A 3 13.47 11.65 -0.63
CA ILE A 3 12.54 10.69 -0.02
C ILE A 3 13.05 10.39 1.38
N VAL A 4 12.14 10.43 2.35
CA VAL A 4 12.37 10.00 3.74
C VAL A 4 11.40 8.88 4.10
N SER A 5 11.82 7.99 5.00
CA SER A 5 11.00 6.86 5.45
C SER A 5 11.05 6.75 6.97
N PHE A 6 9.88 6.48 7.57
CA PHE A 6 9.73 6.35 9.02
C PHE A 6 8.79 5.20 9.34
N PRO A 7 9.03 4.40 10.40
CA PRO A 7 7.92 3.71 11.05
C PRO A 7 6.81 4.73 11.35
N ILE A 8 5.55 4.40 11.10
CA ILE A 8 4.47 5.41 11.13
C ILE A 8 4.39 6.15 12.48
N ALA A 9 4.64 5.45 13.58
CA ALA A 9 4.64 6.04 14.93
C ALA A 9 5.83 6.99 15.19
N GLN A 10 6.79 7.08 14.26
CA GLN A 10 7.99 7.92 14.36
C GLN A 10 8.01 9.05 13.32
N VAL A 11 6.94 9.19 12.54
CA VAL A 11 6.82 10.32 11.59
C VAL A 11 6.83 11.64 12.38
N PRO A 12 7.73 12.58 12.07
CA PRO A 12 7.75 13.90 12.70
C PRO A 12 6.37 14.58 12.61
N ARG A 13 5.96 15.25 13.68
CA ARG A 13 4.60 15.81 13.79
C ARG A 13 4.28 16.82 12.67
N ASP A 14 5.23 17.63 12.28
CA ASP A 14 5.12 18.59 11.20
C ASP A 14 4.90 17.93 9.84
N LEU A 15 5.51 16.77 9.60
CA LEU A 15 5.31 15.97 8.39
C LEU A 15 3.99 15.19 8.46
N SER A 16 3.63 14.62 9.62
CA SER A 16 2.38 13.85 9.76
C SER A 16 1.14 14.71 9.52
N VAL A 17 1.12 15.97 10.00
CA VAL A 17 0.05 16.91 9.71
C VAL A 17 -0.09 17.17 8.20
N GLN A 18 1.02 17.30 7.48
CA GLN A 18 1.00 17.48 6.03
C GLN A 18 0.49 16.21 5.30
N VAL A 19 0.89 15.00 5.75
CA VAL A 19 0.37 13.74 5.19
C VAL A 19 -1.14 13.64 5.37
N LEU A 20 -1.65 13.91 6.57
CA LEU A 20 -3.09 13.91 6.83
C LEU A 20 -3.85 14.93 5.96
N ALA A 21 -3.25 16.10 5.72
CA ALA A 21 -3.83 17.09 4.80
C ALA A 21 -3.89 16.56 3.36
N LEU A 22 -2.88 15.81 2.90
CA LEU A 22 -2.89 15.14 1.60
C LEU A 22 -3.96 14.05 1.51
N HIS A 23 -4.13 13.26 2.59
CA HIS A 23 -5.20 12.25 2.68
C HIS A 23 -6.58 12.91 2.59
N ALA A 24 -6.82 14.00 3.34
CA ALA A 24 -8.08 14.75 3.27
C ALA A 24 -8.37 15.32 1.87
N GLN A 25 -7.34 15.72 1.11
CA GLN A 25 -7.50 16.13 -0.29
C GLN A 25 -7.89 14.96 -1.21
N ALA A 26 -7.35 13.76 -0.95
CA ALA A 26 -7.59 12.59 -1.80
C ALA A 26 -8.91 11.88 -1.46
N TRP A 27 -9.27 11.85 -0.19
CA TRP A 27 -10.43 11.13 0.35
C TRP A 27 -11.23 12.02 1.33
N PRO A 28 -11.92 13.07 0.86
CA PRO A 28 -12.63 14.03 1.72
C PRO A 28 -13.71 13.36 2.59
N ASP A 29 -14.38 12.33 2.06
CA ASP A 29 -15.45 11.60 2.77
C ASP A 29 -14.92 10.70 3.90
N HIS A 30 -13.65 10.33 3.86
CA HIS A 30 -12.99 9.51 4.88
C HIS A 30 -12.29 10.34 5.96
N ALA A 31 -11.98 11.60 5.70
CA ALA A 31 -11.26 12.48 6.62
C ALA A 31 -11.94 12.65 7.99
N ALA A 32 -13.26 12.44 8.06
CA ALA A 32 -14.05 12.51 9.30
C ALA A 32 -14.08 11.18 10.08
N SER A 33 -13.69 10.06 9.48
CA SER A 33 -13.81 8.70 10.06
C SER A 33 -12.46 8.05 10.40
N GLU A 34 -11.36 8.58 9.93
CA GLU A 34 -10.03 8.13 10.31
C GLU A 34 -9.67 8.66 11.71
N ALA A 35 -10.16 7.93 12.72
CA ALA A 35 -9.64 8.09 14.06
C ALA A 35 -8.17 7.64 14.05
N THR A 36 -7.26 8.60 14.01
CA THR A 36 -5.87 8.35 14.37
C THR A 36 -5.87 7.81 15.82
N ASP A 37 -5.02 6.82 16.12
CA ASP A 37 -4.81 6.43 17.51
C ASP A 37 -4.23 7.63 18.30
N GLU A 38 -4.13 7.49 19.65
CA GLU A 38 -3.59 8.55 20.52
C GLU A 38 -2.19 9.04 20.11
N ARG A 39 -1.48 8.29 19.27
CA ARG A 39 -0.15 8.58 18.72
C ARG A 39 -0.18 9.15 17.31
N GLY A 40 -1.38 9.32 16.72
CA GLY A 40 -1.55 9.84 15.36
C GLY A 40 -1.35 8.81 14.25
N ALA A 41 -1.25 7.52 14.57
CA ALA A 41 -1.15 6.46 13.57
C ALA A 41 -2.51 6.19 12.92
N TRP A 42 -2.52 6.09 11.59
CA TRP A 42 -3.72 5.83 10.78
C TRP A 42 -3.82 4.39 10.27
N HIS A 43 -2.83 3.54 10.57
CA HIS A 43 -2.83 2.10 10.28
C HIS A 43 -2.71 1.26 11.55
N ASP A 44 -3.18 0.01 11.49
CA ASP A 44 -2.97 -0.98 12.54
C ASP A 44 -1.47 -1.26 12.72
N PRO A 45 -0.89 -1.06 13.93
CA PRO A 45 0.52 -1.34 14.20
C PRO A 45 0.94 -2.79 13.89
N ALA A 46 0.01 -3.75 13.94
CA ALA A 46 0.28 -5.16 13.60
C ALA A 46 0.70 -5.34 12.13
N LEU A 47 0.35 -4.39 11.25
CA LEU A 47 0.78 -4.37 9.86
C LEU A 47 2.17 -3.75 9.67
N ARG A 48 2.87 -3.38 10.74
CA ARG A 48 4.21 -2.78 10.72
C ARG A 48 4.34 -1.65 9.70
N PRO A 49 3.47 -0.63 9.77
CA PRO A 49 3.38 0.39 8.74
C PRO A 49 4.64 1.27 8.71
N VAL A 50 5.15 1.49 7.50
CA VAL A 50 6.25 2.41 7.20
C VAL A 50 5.74 3.48 6.24
N SER A 51 5.83 4.74 6.65
CA SER A 51 5.47 5.89 5.81
C SER A 51 6.66 6.36 4.99
N MET A 52 6.48 6.51 3.69
CA MET A 52 7.48 7.07 2.76
C MET A 52 6.97 8.39 2.20
N LEU A 53 7.75 9.43 2.37
CA LEU A 53 7.38 10.80 2.02
C LEU A 53 8.36 11.38 1.00
N LEU A 54 7.85 11.98 -0.06
CA LEU A 54 8.64 12.82 -0.95
C LEU A 54 8.55 14.27 -0.45
N VAL A 55 9.68 14.79 0.03
CA VAL A 55 9.77 16.14 0.63
C VAL A 55 10.54 17.06 -0.29
N ASP A 56 9.99 18.23 -0.53
CA ASP A 56 10.60 19.31 -1.27
C ASP A 56 10.56 20.60 -0.44
N ASP A 57 11.72 21.12 -0.06
CA ASP A 57 11.85 22.32 0.75
C ASP A 57 10.94 22.33 2.00
N GLY A 58 10.98 21.24 2.77
CA GLY A 58 10.16 21.05 3.98
C GLY A 58 8.68 20.73 3.74
N LYS A 59 8.22 20.71 2.47
CA LYS A 59 6.85 20.39 2.10
C LYS A 59 6.72 18.95 1.62
N VAL A 60 5.77 18.19 2.16
CA VAL A 60 5.40 16.86 1.65
C VAL A 60 4.59 17.03 0.36
N VAL A 61 5.14 16.56 -0.76
CA VAL A 61 4.50 16.66 -2.09
C VAL A 61 3.86 15.35 -2.55
N ALA A 62 4.29 14.23 -1.97
CA ALA A 62 3.65 12.92 -2.15
C ALA A 62 3.94 12.05 -0.94
N ALA A 63 3.03 11.13 -0.64
CA ALA A 63 3.16 10.15 0.43
C ALA A 63 2.64 8.78 -0.02
N LEU A 64 3.15 7.73 0.58
CA LEU A 64 2.61 6.38 0.56
C LEU A 64 2.98 5.67 1.85
N ASP A 65 2.22 4.63 2.19
CA ASP A 65 2.55 3.74 3.28
C ASP A 65 2.81 2.33 2.75
N ILE A 66 3.75 1.63 3.39
CA ILE A 66 4.02 0.22 3.16
C ILE A 66 3.47 -0.53 4.37
N LEU A 67 2.55 -1.45 4.13
CA LEU A 67 2.01 -2.35 5.14
C LEU A 67 2.60 -3.74 4.92
N SER A 68 2.91 -4.46 6.00
CA SER A 68 3.61 -5.74 5.91
C SER A 68 3.04 -6.75 6.90
N LYS A 69 2.85 -7.98 6.43
CA LYS A 69 2.48 -9.13 7.27
C LYS A 69 2.86 -10.44 6.60
N GLU A 70 2.71 -11.53 7.34
CA GLU A 70 2.74 -12.86 6.75
C GLU A 70 1.35 -13.22 6.20
N ILE A 71 1.31 -13.81 5.02
CA ILE A 71 0.10 -14.38 4.42
C ILE A 71 0.32 -15.86 4.10
N THR A 72 -0.76 -16.63 4.04
CA THR A 72 -0.73 -18.02 3.58
C THR A 72 -1.49 -18.11 2.26
N HIS A 73 -0.85 -18.68 1.23
CA HIS A 73 -1.49 -18.95 -0.04
C HIS A 73 -1.20 -20.39 -0.46
N ARG A 74 -2.24 -21.19 -0.72
CA ARG A 74 -2.15 -22.62 -1.07
C ARG A 74 -1.23 -23.42 -0.13
N GLY A 75 -1.33 -23.16 1.18
CA GLY A 75 -0.55 -23.85 2.20
C GLY A 75 0.90 -23.37 2.35
N GLN A 76 1.36 -22.41 1.55
CA GLN A 76 2.69 -21.80 1.67
C GLN A 76 2.59 -20.45 2.37
N ARG A 77 3.57 -20.15 3.24
CA ARG A 77 3.68 -18.88 3.98
C ARG A 77 4.60 -17.93 3.24
N TYR A 78 4.19 -16.66 3.14
CA TYR A 78 4.93 -15.60 2.46
C TYR A 78 5.00 -14.35 3.33
N ALA A 79 6.18 -13.74 3.42
CA ALA A 79 6.32 -12.38 3.89
C ALA A 79 5.80 -11.44 2.79
N ALA A 80 4.63 -10.84 3.00
CA ALA A 80 4.00 -9.96 2.04
C ALA A 80 4.04 -8.51 2.50
N SER A 81 4.22 -7.60 1.56
CA SER A 81 4.06 -6.15 1.78
C SER A 81 3.23 -5.54 0.66
N GLY A 82 2.52 -4.45 0.96
CA GLY A 82 1.70 -3.76 -0.03
C GLY A 82 1.78 -2.25 0.12
N LEU A 83 1.47 -1.54 -0.97
CA LEU A 83 1.33 -0.09 -0.94
C LEU A 83 -0.06 0.29 -0.47
N SER A 84 -0.14 1.28 0.40
CA SER A 84 -1.38 1.85 0.90
C SER A 84 -1.31 3.37 0.87
N THR A 85 -2.47 4.04 0.92
CA THR A 85 -2.62 5.49 1.03
C THR A 85 -1.72 6.31 0.10
N VAL A 86 -1.54 5.84 -1.14
CA VAL A 86 -0.68 6.51 -2.13
C VAL A 86 -1.33 7.81 -2.58
N VAL A 87 -0.70 8.93 -2.28
CA VAL A 87 -1.24 10.27 -2.55
C VAL A 87 -0.18 11.22 -3.10
N THR A 88 -0.59 12.15 -3.95
CA THR A 88 0.22 13.28 -4.43
C THR A 88 -0.60 14.56 -4.29
N ASP A 89 0.00 15.61 -3.74
CA ASP A 89 -0.58 16.94 -3.65
C ASP A 89 -1.20 17.33 -5.02
N GLN A 90 -2.47 17.73 -5.02
CA GLN A 90 -3.22 18.03 -6.24
C GLN A 90 -2.50 19.07 -7.11
N ALA A 91 -1.92 20.11 -6.50
CA ALA A 91 -1.15 21.14 -7.19
C ALA A 91 0.18 20.64 -7.79
N GLN A 92 0.62 19.44 -7.41
CA GLN A 92 1.88 18.83 -7.84
C GLN A 92 1.69 17.62 -8.76
N ARG A 93 0.44 17.27 -9.09
CA ARG A 93 0.12 16.16 -10.02
C ARG A 93 0.70 16.44 -11.42
N GLY A 94 0.92 15.37 -12.18
CA GLY A 94 1.49 15.46 -13.53
C GLY A 94 3.03 15.60 -13.59
N LYS A 95 3.69 15.89 -12.46
CA LYS A 95 5.16 16.08 -12.39
C LYS A 95 5.97 14.79 -12.16
N GLY A 96 5.31 13.63 -12.11
CA GLY A 96 5.96 12.32 -11.92
C GLY A 96 6.31 11.96 -10.48
N TYR A 97 5.92 12.79 -9.49
CA TYR A 97 6.28 12.58 -8.07
C TYR A 97 5.69 11.32 -7.48
N GLY A 98 4.41 11.04 -7.73
CA GLY A 98 3.78 9.80 -7.30
C GLY A 98 4.50 8.57 -7.89
N ARG A 99 4.80 8.57 -9.19
CA ARG A 99 5.55 7.47 -9.83
C ARG A 99 6.93 7.27 -9.20
N ARG A 100 7.67 8.36 -8.95
CA ARG A 100 8.99 8.31 -8.28
C ARG A 100 8.88 7.65 -6.90
N LEU A 101 7.86 8.00 -6.13
CA LEU A 101 7.65 7.46 -4.80
C LEU A 101 7.22 5.98 -4.83
N ILE A 102 6.34 5.59 -5.77
CA ILE A 102 5.92 4.20 -5.96
C ILE A 102 7.11 3.30 -6.35
N ILE A 103 8.02 3.76 -7.22
CA ILE A 103 9.24 3.03 -7.56
C ILE A 103 10.10 2.84 -6.32
N ALA A 104 10.32 3.89 -5.53
CA ALA A 104 11.08 3.79 -4.29
C ALA A 104 10.42 2.85 -3.27
N GLY A 105 9.08 2.87 -3.15
CA GLY A 105 8.32 1.96 -2.29
C GLY A 105 8.46 0.50 -2.72
N ARG A 106 8.37 0.23 -4.02
CA ARG A 106 8.64 -1.10 -4.60
C ARG A 106 10.04 -1.60 -4.24
N ASP A 107 11.04 -0.76 -4.42
CA ASP A 107 12.43 -1.11 -4.14
C ASP A 107 12.65 -1.32 -2.64
N ALA A 108 12.05 -0.50 -1.78
CA ALA A 108 12.08 -0.69 -0.32
C ALA A 108 11.43 -2.01 0.11
N ILE A 109 10.31 -2.42 -0.49
CA ILE A 109 9.68 -3.72 -0.24
C ILE A 109 10.61 -4.86 -0.63
N ARG A 110 11.21 -4.82 -1.81
CA ARG A 110 12.20 -5.82 -2.24
C ARG A 110 13.39 -5.91 -1.27
N ASP A 111 13.95 -4.77 -0.91
CA ASP A 111 15.16 -4.67 -0.09
C ASP A 111 14.89 -5.01 1.39
N SER A 112 13.62 -5.01 1.83
CA SER A 112 13.21 -5.48 3.16
C SER A 112 13.26 -7.00 3.31
N GLY A 113 13.48 -7.76 2.23
CA GLY A 113 13.45 -9.21 2.22
C GLY A 113 12.04 -9.81 2.16
N ALA A 114 11.02 -9.03 1.79
CA ALA A 114 9.69 -9.56 1.53
C ALA A 114 9.71 -10.59 0.40
N ASP A 115 8.91 -11.65 0.51
CA ASP A 115 8.75 -12.64 -0.55
C ASP A 115 8.03 -12.03 -1.76
N LEU A 116 7.01 -11.20 -1.50
CA LEU A 116 6.24 -10.53 -2.55
C LEU A 116 5.70 -9.18 -2.09
N GLY A 117 5.49 -8.30 -3.08
CA GLY A 117 4.64 -7.14 -2.95
C GLY A 117 3.26 -7.44 -3.53
N ILE A 118 2.17 -7.06 -2.82
CA ILE A 118 0.80 -7.26 -3.29
C ILE A 118 -0.13 -6.21 -2.69
N PHE A 119 -1.00 -5.61 -3.51
CA PHE A 119 -2.02 -4.65 -3.06
C PHE A 119 -3.12 -4.51 -4.12
N THR A 120 -4.13 -3.71 -3.83
CA THR A 120 -5.18 -3.36 -4.80
C THR A 120 -5.08 -1.89 -5.20
N CYS A 121 -5.51 -1.59 -6.43
CA CYS A 121 -5.80 -0.22 -6.83
C CYS A 121 -7.11 -0.15 -7.62
N ASP A 122 -7.69 1.04 -7.73
CA ASP A 122 -8.80 1.28 -8.62
C ASP A 122 -8.37 1.05 -10.08
N ARG A 123 -9.22 0.39 -10.88
CA ARG A 123 -8.90 0.02 -12.25
C ARG A 123 -8.35 1.16 -13.12
N PRO A 124 -8.85 2.41 -13.03
CA PRO A 124 -8.28 3.52 -13.79
C PRO A 124 -6.81 3.83 -13.46
N LEU A 125 -6.32 3.39 -12.27
CA LEU A 125 -4.95 3.60 -11.83
C LEU A 125 -4.00 2.46 -12.23
N GLN A 126 -4.50 1.35 -12.78
CA GLN A 126 -3.70 0.18 -13.16
C GLN A 126 -2.46 0.58 -13.99
N ALA A 127 -2.67 1.29 -15.10
CA ALA A 127 -1.58 1.70 -15.99
C ALA A 127 -0.55 2.62 -15.31
N PHE A 128 -0.95 3.36 -14.28
CA PHE A 128 -0.04 4.20 -13.50
C PHE A 128 0.94 3.35 -12.69
N TYR A 129 0.46 2.30 -12.03
CA TYR A 129 1.28 1.37 -11.27
C TYR A 129 2.12 0.46 -12.17
N GLU A 130 1.56 -0.01 -13.31
CA GLU A 130 2.31 -0.83 -14.27
C GLU A 130 3.52 -0.07 -14.84
N ARG A 131 3.37 1.24 -15.11
CA ARG A 131 4.50 2.10 -15.51
C ARG A 131 5.57 2.26 -14.42
N ALA A 132 5.25 1.95 -13.18
CA ALA A 132 6.20 1.88 -12.06
C ALA A 132 6.76 0.46 -11.84
N GLY A 133 6.41 -0.51 -12.73
CA GLY A 133 6.94 -1.87 -12.75
C GLY A 133 6.11 -2.89 -11.99
N TRP A 134 4.93 -2.54 -11.49
CA TRP A 134 3.99 -3.50 -10.90
C TRP A 134 3.28 -4.30 -11.99
N GLN A 135 2.79 -5.49 -11.66
CA GLN A 135 2.11 -6.38 -12.60
C GLN A 135 0.72 -6.73 -12.10
N MET A 136 -0.28 -6.63 -12.97
CA MET A 136 -1.63 -7.05 -12.65
C MET A 136 -1.71 -8.58 -12.60
N LEU A 137 -2.35 -9.11 -11.54
CA LEU A 137 -2.68 -10.53 -11.42
C LEU A 137 -4.05 -10.82 -12.05
N PRO A 138 -4.09 -11.54 -13.19
CA PRO A 138 -5.36 -11.77 -13.89
C PRO A 138 -6.37 -12.52 -13.03
N GLY A 139 -7.60 -12.00 -12.94
CA GLY A 139 -8.72 -12.67 -12.29
C GLY A 139 -8.54 -12.90 -10.78
N SER A 140 -7.57 -12.25 -10.14
CA SER A 140 -7.27 -12.44 -8.72
C SER A 140 -8.09 -11.49 -7.86
N VAL A 141 -8.45 -11.96 -6.67
CA VAL A 141 -9.22 -11.21 -5.67
C VAL A 141 -8.44 -11.19 -4.37
N LEU A 142 -8.12 -10.00 -3.88
CA LEU A 142 -7.53 -9.82 -2.56
C LEU A 142 -8.67 -9.70 -1.53
N VAL A 143 -8.60 -10.48 -0.46
CA VAL A 143 -9.63 -10.53 0.58
C VAL A 143 -9.10 -9.89 1.85
N GLY A 144 -9.57 -8.68 2.13
CA GLY A 144 -9.32 -7.97 3.37
C GLY A 144 -10.37 -8.25 4.44
N GLY A 145 -10.37 -7.45 5.50
CA GLY A 145 -11.27 -7.62 6.64
C GLY A 145 -10.81 -8.74 7.57
N THR A 146 -11.76 -9.55 8.03
CA THR A 146 -11.51 -10.72 8.88
C THR A 146 -12.17 -11.97 8.29
N PRO A 147 -11.81 -13.19 8.74
CA PRO A 147 -12.49 -14.42 8.29
C PRO A 147 -14.00 -14.39 8.49
N ASP A 148 -14.48 -13.80 9.61
CA ASP A 148 -15.92 -13.70 9.93
C ASP A 148 -16.63 -12.57 9.18
N ALA A 149 -15.86 -11.56 8.74
CA ALA A 149 -16.36 -10.41 7.98
C ALA A 149 -15.42 -10.08 6.81
N PRO A 150 -15.35 -10.95 5.78
CA PRO A 150 -14.45 -10.80 4.65
C PRO A 150 -14.84 -9.60 3.78
N PHE A 151 -13.82 -8.88 3.30
CA PHE A 151 -13.95 -7.71 2.44
C PHE A 151 -13.20 -7.94 1.12
N PRO A 152 -13.80 -8.63 0.13
CA PRO A 152 -13.13 -8.97 -1.11
C PRO A 152 -13.10 -7.80 -2.10
N SER A 153 -11.99 -7.67 -2.82
CA SER A 153 -11.75 -6.59 -3.79
C SER A 153 -12.65 -6.62 -5.03
N ASP A 154 -13.24 -7.77 -5.34
CA ASP A 154 -14.17 -7.94 -6.47
C ASP A 154 -15.55 -7.29 -6.27
N ARG A 155 -15.85 -6.81 -5.04
CA ARG A 155 -17.03 -5.96 -4.78
C ARG A 155 -16.88 -4.53 -5.28
N PHE A 156 -15.68 -4.16 -5.69
CA PHE A 156 -15.32 -2.81 -6.14
C PHE A 156 -14.60 -2.92 -7.49
N ASP A 157 -14.53 -1.86 -8.26
CA ASP A 157 -13.76 -1.82 -9.51
C ASP A 157 -12.25 -1.72 -9.23
N LYS A 158 -11.71 -2.74 -8.56
CA LYS A 158 -10.30 -2.84 -8.21
C LYS A 158 -9.59 -3.96 -8.96
N VAL A 159 -8.31 -3.77 -9.17
CA VAL A 159 -7.39 -4.80 -9.68
C VAL A 159 -6.35 -5.13 -8.62
N VAL A 160 -5.86 -6.37 -8.62
CA VAL A 160 -4.75 -6.81 -7.76
C VAL A 160 -3.46 -6.64 -8.53
N LEU A 161 -2.49 -5.98 -7.91
CA LEU A 161 -1.13 -5.80 -8.43
C LEU A 161 -0.13 -6.52 -7.54
N ALA A 162 0.85 -7.17 -8.15
CA ALA A 162 1.89 -7.86 -7.39
C ALA A 162 3.25 -7.84 -8.08
N LEU A 163 4.28 -8.18 -7.29
CA LEU A 163 5.63 -8.54 -7.72
C LEU A 163 6.16 -9.64 -6.79
N PHE A 164 6.89 -10.58 -7.34
CA PHE A 164 7.45 -11.73 -6.62
C PHE A 164 8.97 -11.57 -6.55
N PHE A 165 9.52 -11.44 -5.34
CA PHE A 165 10.92 -11.10 -5.13
C PHE A 165 11.77 -12.31 -4.76
N SER A 166 11.30 -13.17 -3.83
CA SER A 166 12.06 -14.35 -3.43
C SER A 166 11.95 -15.49 -4.48
N PRO A 167 12.96 -16.38 -4.57
CA PRO A 167 12.89 -17.57 -5.43
C PRO A 167 11.64 -18.42 -5.18
N LYS A 168 11.26 -18.59 -3.90
CA LYS A 168 10.04 -19.29 -3.49
C LYS A 168 8.79 -18.63 -4.09
N ALA A 169 8.66 -17.32 -3.97
CA ALA A 169 7.50 -16.60 -4.48
C ALA A 169 7.45 -16.60 -6.01
N GLN A 170 8.59 -16.47 -6.68
CA GLN A 170 8.71 -16.55 -8.15
C GLN A 170 8.31 -17.93 -8.68
N GLN A 171 8.73 -19.01 -8.01
CA GLN A 171 8.37 -20.38 -8.39
C GLN A 171 6.85 -20.62 -8.34
N HIS A 172 6.14 -19.95 -7.44
CA HIS A 172 4.70 -20.12 -7.24
C HIS A 172 3.85 -18.96 -7.79
N ALA A 173 4.45 -18.01 -8.51
CA ALA A 173 3.78 -16.78 -8.97
C ALA A 173 2.48 -17.05 -9.75
N GLU A 174 2.47 -18.04 -10.64
CA GLU A 174 1.28 -18.39 -11.41
C GLU A 174 0.11 -18.87 -10.56
N SER A 175 0.38 -19.42 -9.38
CA SER A 175 -0.67 -19.88 -8.46
C SER A 175 -1.52 -18.75 -7.89
N PHE A 176 -1.01 -17.53 -7.97
CA PHE A 176 -1.71 -16.32 -7.52
C PHE A 176 -2.71 -15.81 -8.56
N ASN A 177 -2.58 -16.18 -9.85
CA ASN A 177 -3.55 -15.84 -10.88
C ASN A 177 -4.88 -16.57 -10.65
N HIS A 178 -5.99 -15.90 -10.99
CA HIS A 178 -7.35 -16.44 -10.91
C HIS A 178 -7.66 -17.07 -9.54
N SER A 179 -7.18 -16.44 -8.45
CA SER A 179 -7.32 -16.98 -7.10
C SER A 179 -7.77 -15.92 -6.10
N ARG A 180 -8.34 -16.41 -5.00
CA ARG A 180 -8.66 -15.60 -3.83
C ARG A 180 -7.46 -15.65 -2.89
N ILE A 181 -6.94 -14.48 -2.55
CA ILE A 181 -5.75 -14.31 -1.71
C ILE A 181 -6.19 -13.67 -0.41
N GLU A 182 -6.14 -14.43 0.67
CA GLU A 182 -6.59 -13.99 1.99
C GLU A 182 -5.52 -13.13 2.65
N LEU A 183 -5.83 -11.86 2.80
CA LEU A 183 -4.96 -10.88 3.45
C LEU A 183 -5.33 -10.71 4.93
N TYR A 184 -6.62 -10.57 5.21
CA TYR A 184 -7.19 -10.35 6.54
C TYR A 184 -6.38 -9.38 7.41
N PRO A 185 -6.24 -8.11 6.99
CA PRO A 185 -5.42 -7.13 7.72
C PRO A 185 -6.07 -6.68 9.03
N GLY A 186 -7.34 -7.02 9.27
CA GLY A 186 -8.13 -6.58 10.40
C GLY A 186 -9.23 -5.58 10.03
N ASN A 187 -9.87 -5.00 11.04
CA ASN A 187 -11.04 -4.13 10.82
C ASN A 187 -10.68 -2.72 10.31
N LYS A 188 -9.47 -2.25 10.55
CA LYS A 188 -9.06 -0.88 10.27
C LYS A 188 -8.63 -0.69 8.82
N ASP A 189 -7.86 -1.64 8.30
CA ASP A 189 -7.40 -1.65 6.90
C ASP A 189 -7.98 -2.87 6.21
N LYS A 190 -9.06 -2.67 5.48
CA LYS A 190 -9.82 -3.76 4.86
C LYS A 190 -9.17 -4.32 3.61
N LEU A 191 -8.40 -3.48 2.89
CA LEU A 191 -7.55 -3.83 1.75
C LEU A 191 -6.27 -2.99 1.82
N TRP A 192 -5.20 -3.50 1.26
CA TRP A 192 -3.99 -2.71 1.00
C TRP A 192 -4.14 -1.93 -0.28
#